data_06d55c36ae9f4c7d6b83b8ea1c6e0a46
#
_entry.id   06d55c36ae9f4c7d6b83b8ea1c6e0a46
#
_cell.length_a   1.000
_cell.length_b   1.000
_cell.length_c   1.000
_cell.angle_alpha   90.00
_cell.angle_beta   90.00
_cell.angle_gamma   90.00
#
_symmetry.space_group_name_H-M   'P 1'
#
loop_
_entity.id
_entity.type
_entity.pdbx_description
1 polymer ?
#
loop_
_entity_poly.entity_id
_entity_poly.type
_entity_poly.pdbx_seq_one_letter_code
_entity_poly.pdbx_strand_id
1 'polypeptide(L)'
;MSFPDEETPGIDIVIPDFTYVLENKDKIKGMVVTHGHEDHIGAIPYLLRNFNVPIYATRLTIGLIEGKLKEHRLLSSAKLNTVAPGETVKLGKFTVEFIHVNHSIPDSVGFAITCGAGTVVQTGDFKIDTTPIDDFVIDIGRFSELGKQGVLALMSDSTNAARPGYT
;
A
#
# COMPACT_ATOMS: atom_id res chain seq x y z
N MET A 1 -10.73 -1.82 3.02
CA MET A 1 -12.21 -1.82 3.16
C MET A 1 -12.71 -3.08 2.50
N SER A 2 -13.73 -3.73 3.07
CA SER A 2 -14.44 -4.82 2.41
C SER A 2 -15.94 -4.56 2.42
N PHE A 3 -16.67 -5.22 1.52
CA PHE A 3 -18.12 -5.20 1.54
C PHE A 3 -18.61 -6.35 2.43
N PRO A 4 -19.73 -6.15 3.14
CA PRO A 4 -20.30 -7.20 3.99
C PRO A 4 -20.83 -8.35 3.14
N ASP A 5 -20.88 -9.52 3.73
CA ASP A 5 -21.48 -10.72 3.18
C ASP A 5 -22.93 -10.94 3.71
N GLU A 6 -23.52 -12.07 3.35
CA GLU A 6 -24.89 -12.43 3.77
C GLU A 6 -25.03 -12.60 5.30
N GLU A 7 -23.91 -12.82 6.02
CA GLU A 7 -23.87 -13.00 7.47
C GLU A 7 -23.92 -11.67 8.25
N THR A 8 -23.79 -10.54 7.55
CA THR A 8 -23.77 -9.19 8.16
C THR A 8 -24.91 -8.28 7.66
N PRO A 9 -26.18 -8.64 7.84
CA PRO A 9 -27.31 -7.85 7.36
C PRO A 9 -27.36 -6.47 8.02
N GLY A 10 -27.60 -5.41 7.22
CA GLY A 10 -27.66 -4.04 7.69
C GLY A 10 -26.32 -3.34 7.86
N ILE A 11 -25.23 -3.97 7.45
CA ILE A 11 -23.89 -3.36 7.35
C ILE A 11 -23.63 -2.96 5.90
N ASP A 12 -23.27 -1.71 5.64
CA ASP A 12 -22.97 -1.24 4.28
C ASP A 12 -21.51 -1.47 3.90
N ILE A 13 -20.59 -1.33 4.85
CA ILE A 13 -19.14 -1.49 4.65
C ILE A 13 -18.44 -1.98 5.92
N VAL A 14 -17.33 -2.66 5.75
CA VAL A 14 -16.42 -3.05 6.83
C VAL A 14 -15.09 -2.34 6.62
N ILE A 15 -14.65 -1.60 7.64
CA ILE A 15 -13.36 -0.88 7.65
C ILE A 15 -12.47 -1.40 8.78
N PRO A 16 -11.14 -1.24 8.68
CA PRO A 16 -10.23 -1.58 9.78
C PRO A 16 -10.54 -0.78 11.04
N ASP A 17 -10.28 -1.37 12.21
CA ASP A 17 -10.25 -0.63 13.46
C ASP A 17 -9.01 0.27 13.52
N PHE A 18 -9.23 1.58 13.64
CA PHE A 18 -8.17 2.57 13.70
C PHE A 18 -7.75 2.95 15.12
N THR A 19 -8.27 2.30 16.14
CA THR A 19 -8.02 2.64 17.55
C THR A 19 -6.53 2.75 17.86
N TYR A 20 -5.74 1.73 17.49
CA TYR A 20 -4.29 1.76 17.71
C TYR A 20 -3.59 2.94 16.98
N VAL A 21 -4.02 3.25 15.76
CA VAL A 21 -3.47 4.37 14.97
C VAL A 21 -3.79 5.70 15.66
N LEU A 22 -5.02 5.87 16.13
CA LEU A 22 -5.49 7.11 16.76
C LEU A 22 -4.81 7.34 18.13
N GLU A 23 -4.60 6.28 18.90
CA GLU A 23 -3.89 6.34 20.19
C GLU A 23 -2.39 6.66 20.02
N ASN A 24 -1.80 6.33 18.86
CA ASN A 24 -0.39 6.53 18.56
C ASN A 24 -0.12 7.58 17.47
N LYS A 25 -1.08 8.45 17.16
CA LYS A 25 -1.01 9.42 16.05
C LYS A 25 0.26 10.28 16.07
N ASP A 26 0.78 10.62 17.22
CA ASP A 26 1.99 11.46 17.35
C ASP A 26 3.27 10.75 16.86
N LYS A 27 3.25 9.42 16.84
CA LYS A 27 4.35 8.58 16.34
C LYS A 27 4.29 8.37 14.83
N ILE A 28 3.10 8.51 14.21
CA ILE A 28 2.88 8.23 12.80
C ILE A 28 3.33 9.42 11.95
N LYS A 29 4.18 9.16 10.97
CA LYS A 29 4.80 10.20 10.13
C LYS A 29 4.22 10.27 8.72
N GLY A 30 3.56 9.22 8.27
CA GLY A 30 2.97 9.12 6.95
C GLY A 30 2.27 7.79 6.74
N MET A 31 1.52 7.71 5.65
CA MET A 31 0.92 6.50 5.13
C MET A 31 1.52 6.23 3.75
N VAL A 32 1.97 5.02 3.49
CA VAL A 32 2.38 4.56 2.16
C VAL A 32 1.34 3.58 1.64
N VAL A 33 0.99 3.67 0.36
CA VAL A 33 -0.06 2.85 -0.25
C VAL A 33 0.51 2.12 -1.45
N THR A 34 0.33 0.81 -1.49
CA THR A 34 0.90 -0.08 -2.50
C THR A 34 0.25 0.09 -3.87
N HIS A 35 -1.07 0.18 -3.91
CA HIS A 35 -1.84 0.29 -5.15
C HIS A 35 -3.29 0.75 -4.89
N GLY A 36 -4.05 0.98 -5.95
CA GLY A 36 -5.34 1.66 -5.90
C GLY A 36 -6.58 0.77 -5.82
N HIS A 37 -6.48 -0.52 -5.45
CA HIS A 37 -7.66 -1.34 -5.25
C HIS A 37 -8.47 -0.91 -4.02
N GLU A 38 -9.78 -1.19 -4.05
CA GLU A 38 -10.74 -0.72 -3.06
C GLU A 38 -10.43 -1.20 -1.63
N ASP A 39 -10.02 -2.42 -1.47
CA ASP A 39 -9.65 -3.00 -0.18
C ASP A 39 -8.40 -2.34 0.44
N HIS A 40 -7.55 -1.71 -0.39
CA HIS A 40 -6.38 -0.95 0.06
C HIS A 40 -6.68 0.53 0.30
N ILE A 41 -7.46 1.20 -0.57
CA ILE A 41 -7.67 2.66 -0.47
C ILE A 41 -9.04 3.06 0.09
N GLY A 42 -10.03 2.16 0.09
CA GLY A 42 -11.41 2.50 0.41
C GLY A 42 -11.64 2.99 1.83
N ALA A 43 -10.81 2.57 2.80
CA ALA A 43 -10.92 3.03 4.19
C ALA A 43 -10.19 4.34 4.47
N ILE A 44 -9.39 4.88 3.54
CA ILE A 44 -8.61 6.11 3.72
C ILE A 44 -9.47 7.32 4.14
N PRO A 45 -10.63 7.61 3.50
CA PRO A 45 -11.45 8.74 3.90
C PRO A 45 -11.94 8.65 5.36
N TYR A 46 -12.22 7.44 5.83
CA TYR A 46 -12.69 7.22 7.22
C TYR A 46 -11.58 7.49 8.23
N LEU A 47 -10.32 7.10 7.93
CA LEU A 47 -9.17 7.45 8.76
C LEU A 47 -8.93 8.95 8.76
N LEU A 48 -8.89 9.60 7.58
CA LEU A 48 -8.56 11.02 7.45
C LEU A 48 -9.55 11.95 8.13
N ARG A 49 -10.80 11.53 8.36
CA ARG A 49 -11.77 12.28 9.19
C ARG A 49 -11.30 12.45 10.63
N ASN A 50 -10.53 11.49 11.15
CA ASN A 50 -10.07 11.45 12.54
C ASN A 50 -8.60 11.83 12.68
N PHE A 51 -7.80 11.56 11.64
CA PHE A 51 -6.36 11.76 11.67
C PHE A 51 -5.81 12.07 10.25
N ASN A 52 -5.51 13.34 10.00
CA ASN A 52 -4.97 13.78 8.72
C ASN A 52 -3.46 13.54 8.66
N VAL A 53 -3.04 12.47 8.01
CA VAL A 53 -1.65 12.04 7.83
C VAL A 53 -1.22 12.24 6.37
N PRO A 54 0.03 12.63 6.08
CA PRO A 54 0.53 12.65 4.70
C PRO A 54 0.47 11.26 4.06
N ILE A 55 -0.02 11.18 2.83
CA ILE A 55 -0.15 9.94 2.05
C ILE A 55 0.85 9.99 0.91
N TYR A 56 1.53 8.87 0.67
CA TYR A 56 2.52 8.67 -0.37
C TYR A 56 2.13 7.44 -1.20
N ALA A 57 1.97 7.63 -2.49
CA ALA A 57 1.62 6.55 -3.42
C ALA A 57 2.03 6.91 -4.85
N THR A 58 1.93 5.93 -5.76
CA THR A 58 2.15 6.15 -7.18
C THR A 58 1.06 7.01 -7.82
N ARG A 59 1.30 7.51 -9.02
CA ARG A 59 0.46 8.51 -9.68
C ARG A 59 -0.99 8.04 -9.86
N LEU A 60 -1.19 6.82 -10.37
CA LEU A 60 -2.54 6.28 -10.56
C LEU A 60 -3.24 6.09 -9.20
N THR A 61 -2.54 5.54 -8.22
CA THR A 61 -3.08 5.33 -6.88
C THR A 61 -3.49 6.65 -6.22
N ILE A 62 -2.68 7.73 -6.36
CA ILE A 62 -3.06 9.07 -5.89
C ILE A 62 -4.33 9.55 -6.59
N GLY A 63 -4.43 9.42 -7.92
CA GLY A 63 -5.63 9.85 -8.65
C GLY A 63 -6.92 9.14 -8.19
N LEU A 64 -6.83 7.84 -7.88
CA LEU A 64 -7.95 7.08 -7.32
C LEU A 64 -8.32 7.53 -5.90
N ILE A 65 -7.31 7.80 -5.05
CA ILE A 65 -7.51 8.35 -3.71
C ILE A 65 -8.15 9.74 -3.79
N GLU A 66 -7.72 10.62 -4.71
CA GLU A 66 -8.32 11.94 -4.92
C GLU A 66 -9.83 11.84 -5.24
N GLY A 67 -10.22 10.91 -6.12
CA GLY A 67 -11.62 10.63 -6.44
C GLY A 67 -12.44 10.33 -5.18
N LYS A 68 -11.96 9.39 -4.35
CA LYS A 68 -12.61 9.03 -3.09
C LYS A 68 -12.67 10.17 -2.09
N LEU A 69 -11.59 10.91 -1.93
CA LEU A 69 -11.54 12.05 -1.01
C LEU A 69 -12.46 13.18 -1.46
N LYS A 70 -12.67 13.37 -2.77
CA LYS A 70 -13.64 14.33 -3.33
C LYS A 70 -15.07 13.94 -2.95
N GLU A 71 -15.44 12.67 -3.11
CA GLU A 71 -16.76 12.15 -2.70
C GLU A 71 -17.03 12.38 -1.21
N HIS A 72 -16.02 12.20 -0.38
CA HIS A 72 -16.08 12.41 1.07
C HIS A 72 -15.84 13.88 1.51
N ARG A 73 -15.62 14.81 0.57
CA ARG A 73 -15.33 16.26 0.83
C ARG A 73 -14.07 16.49 1.68
N LEU A 74 -13.07 15.63 1.54
CA LEU A 74 -11.80 15.67 2.29
C LEU A 74 -10.60 16.09 1.45
N LEU A 75 -10.75 16.19 0.11
CA LEU A 75 -9.63 16.42 -0.80
C LEU A 75 -8.86 17.71 -0.49
N SER A 76 -9.56 18.79 -0.14
CA SER A 76 -8.92 20.10 0.13
C SER A 76 -8.03 20.10 1.38
N SER A 77 -8.22 19.19 2.30
CA SER A 77 -7.42 19.06 3.53
C SER A 77 -6.36 17.98 3.45
N ALA A 78 -6.44 17.06 2.48
CA ALA A 78 -5.55 15.94 2.35
C ALA A 78 -4.13 16.36 1.90
N LYS A 79 -3.12 15.66 2.40
CA LYS A 79 -1.71 15.85 2.04
C LYS A 79 -1.27 14.67 1.18
N LEU A 80 -1.45 14.79 -0.13
CA LEU A 80 -1.14 13.75 -1.10
C LEU A 80 0.22 14.01 -1.74
N ASN A 81 1.05 12.99 -1.81
CA ASN A 81 2.40 13.03 -2.36
C ASN A 81 2.58 11.90 -3.37
N THR A 82 2.82 12.25 -4.61
CA THR A 82 3.11 11.27 -5.65
C THR A 82 4.58 10.86 -5.58
N VAL A 83 4.82 9.54 -5.64
CA VAL A 83 6.16 8.94 -5.62
C VAL A 83 6.26 7.97 -6.80
N ALA A 84 7.35 8.01 -7.54
CA ALA A 84 7.58 7.05 -8.63
C ALA A 84 8.22 5.75 -8.11
N PRO A 85 7.99 4.60 -8.78
CA PRO A 85 8.77 3.39 -8.52
C PRO A 85 10.28 3.67 -8.65
N GLY A 86 11.08 3.10 -7.75
CA GLY A 86 12.52 3.37 -7.62
C GLY A 86 12.86 4.55 -6.69
N GLU A 87 11.89 5.41 -6.36
CA GLU A 87 12.13 6.53 -5.44
C GLU A 87 11.99 6.10 -3.97
N THR A 88 12.54 6.94 -3.09
CA THR A 88 12.50 6.74 -1.65
C THR A 88 11.88 7.93 -0.93
N VAL A 89 11.16 7.64 0.16
CA VAL A 89 10.57 8.66 1.04
C VAL A 89 11.10 8.48 2.46
N LYS A 90 11.51 9.58 3.09
CA LYS A 90 11.96 9.58 4.48
C LYS A 90 10.81 9.96 5.42
N LEU A 91 10.43 9.02 6.28
CA LEU A 91 9.36 9.16 7.26
C LEU A 91 9.94 9.03 8.68
N GLY A 92 10.40 10.12 9.25
CA GLY A 92 11.07 10.12 10.54
C GLY A 92 12.39 9.35 10.50
N LYS A 93 12.46 8.23 11.21
CA LYS A 93 13.63 7.32 11.23
C LYS A 93 13.58 6.24 10.13
N PHE A 94 12.49 6.16 9.39
CA PHE A 94 12.30 5.19 8.33
C PHE A 94 12.63 5.80 6.96
N THR A 95 13.25 5.01 6.11
CA THR A 95 13.37 5.24 4.66
C THR A 95 12.54 4.17 3.97
N VAL A 96 11.60 4.58 3.15
CA VAL A 96 10.70 3.69 2.42
C VAL A 96 11.00 3.82 0.94
N GLU A 97 11.46 2.75 0.33
CA GLU A 97 11.69 2.63 -1.11
C GLU A 97 10.47 2.00 -1.76
N PHE A 98 10.04 2.55 -2.90
CA PHE A 98 8.93 2.08 -3.70
C PHE A 98 9.46 1.18 -4.82
N ILE A 99 9.17 -0.11 -4.78
CA ILE A 99 9.69 -1.11 -5.73
C ILE A 99 8.55 -1.53 -6.65
N HIS A 100 8.74 -1.43 -7.97
CA HIS A 100 7.71 -1.81 -8.93
C HIS A 100 7.36 -3.30 -8.82
N VAL A 101 6.05 -3.59 -8.79
CA VAL A 101 5.50 -4.94 -8.87
C VAL A 101 4.38 -5.00 -9.91
N ASN A 102 4.21 -6.15 -10.56
CA ASN A 102 3.05 -6.38 -11.40
C ASN A 102 1.86 -6.85 -10.56
N HIS A 103 0.69 -6.33 -10.88
CA HIS A 103 -0.57 -6.74 -10.29
C HIS A 103 -1.70 -6.61 -11.32
N SER A 104 -2.96 -6.78 -10.94
CA SER A 104 -4.12 -6.59 -11.80
C SER A 104 -4.49 -5.11 -12.03
N ILE A 105 -3.79 -4.19 -11.39
CA ILE A 105 -3.90 -2.74 -11.59
C ILE A 105 -2.50 -2.17 -11.85
N PRO A 106 -2.32 -1.22 -12.81
CA PRO A 106 -1.04 -0.56 -13.04
C PRO A 106 -0.54 0.24 -11.84
N ASP A 107 0.72 0.65 -11.90
CA ASP A 107 1.38 1.48 -10.86
C ASP A 107 1.46 0.82 -9.47
N SER A 108 1.36 -0.50 -9.39
CA SER A 108 1.50 -1.24 -8.13
C SER A 108 2.95 -1.28 -7.66
N VAL A 109 3.14 -1.18 -6.34
CA VAL A 109 4.46 -1.22 -5.71
C VAL A 109 4.48 -2.06 -4.44
N GLY A 110 5.63 -2.68 -4.19
CA GLY A 110 6.03 -3.16 -2.87
C GLY A 110 6.94 -2.14 -2.20
N PHE A 111 7.32 -2.39 -0.96
CA PHE A 111 8.15 -1.50 -0.16
C PHE A 111 9.36 -2.21 0.44
N ALA A 112 10.52 -1.52 0.43
CA ALA A 112 11.59 -1.81 1.38
C ALA A 112 11.62 -0.71 2.44
N ILE A 113 11.34 -1.08 3.68
CA ILE A 113 11.22 -0.18 4.82
C ILE A 113 12.45 -0.36 5.70
N THR A 114 13.36 0.61 5.65
CA THR A 114 14.65 0.56 6.33
C THR A 114 14.71 1.52 7.50
N CYS A 115 15.28 1.07 8.61
CA CYS A 115 15.62 1.91 9.76
C CYS A 115 16.92 1.40 10.41
N GLY A 116 17.31 1.98 11.55
CA GLY A 116 18.54 1.56 12.28
C GLY A 116 18.55 0.11 12.76
N ALA A 117 17.41 -0.57 12.82
CA ALA A 117 17.30 -1.98 13.18
C ALA A 117 17.50 -2.92 11.98
N GLY A 118 17.32 -2.45 10.77
CA GLY A 118 17.40 -3.23 9.53
C GLY A 118 16.27 -2.93 8.56
N THR A 119 16.07 -3.81 7.58
CA THR A 119 15.08 -3.65 6.51
C THR A 119 13.97 -4.69 6.62
N VAL A 120 12.73 -4.25 6.49
CA VAL A 120 11.55 -5.10 6.27
C VAL A 120 11.09 -4.89 4.82
N VAL A 121 10.78 -5.98 4.13
CA VAL A 121 10.21 -5.95 2.77
C VAL A 121 8.75 -6.33 2.84
N GLN A 122 7.89 -5.53 2.18
CA GLN A 122 6.46 -5.81 2.00
C GLN A 122 6.18 -5.79 0.51
N THR A 123 5.67 -6.90 -0.03
CA THR A 123 5.53 -7.06 -1.49
C THR A 123 4.38 -6.24 -2.08
N GLY A 124 3.40 -5.83 -1.28
CA GLY A 124 2.08 -5.50 -1.80
C GLY A 124 1.44 -6.75 -2.43
N ASP A 125 0.35 -6.56 -3.13
CA ASP A 125 -0.24 -7.58 -3.95
C ASP A 125 0.54 -7.67 -5.26
N PHE A 126 0.97 -8.86 -5.64
CA PHE A 126 1.83 -9.01 -6.80
C PHE A 126 1.57 -10.30 -7.58
N LYS A 127 1.99 -10.27 -8.82
CA LYS A 127 2.18 -11.46 -9.67
C LYS A 127 3.55 -11.39 -10.34
N ILE A 128 4.08 -12.54 -10.75
CA ILE A 128 5.26 -12.58 -11.59
C ILE A 128 4.78 -12.69 -13.03
N ASP A 129 4.88 -11.58 -13.76
CA ASP A 129 4.49 -11.48 -15.16
C ASP A 129 5.70 -11.01 -15.96
N THR A 130 6.16 -11.84 -16.90
CA THR A 130 7.32 -11.55 -17.74
C THR A 130 6.95 -10.85 -19.04
N THR A 131 5.65 -10.70 -19.32
CA THR A 131 5.11 -10.05 -20.54
C THR A 131 3.95 -9.14 -20.18
N PRO A 132 4.14 -8.18 -19.25
CA PRO A 132 3.05 -7.29 -18.84
C PRO A 132 2.64 -6.38 -19.99
N ILE A 133 1.36 -5.99 -20.01
CA ILE A 133 0.77 -5.21 -21.09
C ILE A 133 1.34 -3.79 -21.20
N ASP A 134 1.88 -3.28 -20.11
CA ASP A 134 2.50 -1.94 -20.00
C ASP A 134 4.02 -1.95 -20.16
N ASP A 135 4.62 -3.12 -20.50
CA ASP A 135 6.05 -3.36 -20.63
C ASP A 135 6.88 -3.17 -19.34
N PHE A 136 6.26 -2.88 -18.20
CA PHE A 136 6.96 -2.73 -16.92
C PHE A 136 6.94 -4.06 -16.14
N VAL A 137 8.06 -4.78 -16.17
CA VAL A 137 8.24 -6.05 -15.44
C VAL A 137 8.54 -5.77 -13.97
N ILE A 138 8.03 -6.63 -13.08
CA ILE A 138 8.37 -6.60 -11.65
C ILE A 138 9.89 -6.54 -11.43
N ASP A 139 10.34 -5.67 -10.53
CA ASP A 139 11.76 -5.52 -10.22
C ASP A 139 12.28 -6.62 -9.27
N ILE A 140 12.32 -7.84 -9.79
CA ILE A 140 12.89 -9.00 -9.08
C ILE A 140 14.38 -8.77 -8.77
N GLY A 141 15.09 -8.00 -9.63
CA GLY A 141 16.49 -7.64 -9.40
C GLY A 141 16.66 -6.92 -8.08
N ARG A 142 15.84 -5.92 -7.82
CA ARG A 142 15.88 -5.16 -6.57
C ARG A 142 15.53 -6.02 -5.34
N PHE A 143 14.50 -6.86 -5.42
CA PHE A 143 14.19 -7.80 -4.34
C PHE A 143 15.35 -8.77 -4.07
N SER A 144 16.03 -9.25 -5.12
CA SER A 144 17.21 -10.12 -4.97
C SER A 144 18.37 -9.43 -4.28
N GLU A 145 18.63 -8.14 -4.60
CA GLU A 145 19.66 -7.33 -3.94
C GLU A 145 19.38 -7.17 -2.44
N LEU A 146 18.12 -6.84 -2.09
CA LEU A 146 17.70 -6.74 -0.69
C LEU A 146 17.86 -8.07 0.04
N GLY A 147 17.50 -9.18 -0.58
CA GLY A 147 17.70 -10.52 -0.03
C GLY A 147 19.17 -10.83 0.25
N LYS A 148 20.09 -10.44 -0.65
CA LYS A 148 21.54 -10.61 -0.46
C LYS A 148 22.10 -9.73 0.66
N GLN A 149 21.55 -8.55 0.85
CA GLN A 149 21.93 -7.64 1.96
C GLN A 149 21.42 -8.15 3.31
N GLY A 150 20.40 -9.01 3.31
CA GLY A 150 19.70 -9.50 4.48
C GLY A 150 18.53 -8.60 4.88
N VAL A 151 17.37 -9.21 5.11
CA VAL A 151 16.16 -8.51 5.60
C VAL A 151 15.71 -9.10 6.93
N LEU A 152 15.13 -8.27 7.79
CA LEU A 152 14.58 -8.71 9.08
C LEU A 152 13.32 -9.54 8.89
N ALA A 153 12.48 -9.17 7.94
CA ALA A 153 11.23 -9.86 7.63
C ALA A 153 10.82 -9.60 6.17
N LEU A 154 10.18 -10.60 5.58
CA LEU A 154 9.44 -10.49 4.33
C LEU A 154 7.95 -10.67 4.63
N MET A 155 7.15 -9.66 4.33
CA MET A 155 5.70 -9.66 4.38
C MET A 155 5.20 -9.82 2.95
N SER A 156 4.81 -11.04 2.59
CA SER A 156 4.40 -11.36 1.21
C SER A 156 2.90 -11.54 1.11
N ASP A 157 2.33 -11.12 -0.03
CA ASP A 157 1.02 -11.58 -0.46
C ASP A 157 0.96 -13.11 -0.43
N SER A 158 -0.13 -13.62 0.08
CA SER A 158 -0.38 -15.06 0.23
C SER A 158 -1.75 -15.47 -0.32
N THR A 159 -2.33 -14.68 -1.19
CA THR A 159 -3.60 -14.95 -1.86
C THR A 159 -3.52 -16.29 -2.59
N ASN A 160 -4.49 -17.15 -2.32
CA ASN A 160 -4.55 -18.53 -2.84
C ASN A 160 -3.38 -19.46 -2.43
N ALA A 161 -2.52 -19.09 -1.49
CA ALA A 161 -1.37 -19.92 -1.08
C ALA A 161 -1.75 -21.35 -0.61
N ALA A 162 -2.95 -21.53 -0.08
CA ALA A 162 -3.47 -22.83 0.37
C ALA A 162 -4.22 -23.60 -0.74
N ARG A 163 -4.40 -23.04 -1.94
CA ARG A 163 -5.09 -23.71 -3.05
C ARG A 163 -4.08 -24.48 -3.89
N PRO A 164 -4.23 -25.81 -4.06
CA PRO A 164 -3.36 -26.58 -4.95
C PRO A 164 -3.63 -26.20 -6.41
N GLY A 165 -2.57 -26.24 -7.25
CA GLY A 165 -2.64 -25.95 -8.70
C GLY A 165 -1.90 -24.69 -9.09
N TYR A 166 -2.15 -24.26 -10.31
CA TYR A 166 -1.58 -23.04 -10.89
C TYR A 166 -2.71 -22.03 -11.16
N THR A 167 -2.42 -20.75 -11.09
CA THR A 167 -3.33 -19.67 -11.46
C THR A 167 -2.99 -19.16 -12.84
#